data_03f3cf556544f0e711c82b05377404c1
#
_entry.id   03f3cf556544f0e711c82b05377404c1
#
_cell.length_a   1.000
_cell.length_b   1.000
_cell.length_c   1.000
_cell.angle_alpha   90.00
_cell.angle_beta   90.00
_cell.angle_gamma   90.00
#
_symmetry.space_group_name_H-M   'P 1'
#
loop_
_entity.id
_entity.type
_entity.pdbx_description
1 polymer ?
#
loop_
_entity_poly.entity_id
_entity_poly.type
_entity_poly.pdbx_seq_one_letter_code
_entity_poly.pdbx_strand_id
1 'polypeptide(L)' 'VRRGTAYCFKMTVMNSNTLVPSFTVGNGDVLKTQYVTRIGNDFYFRVWAIGTAGESAGVYTTLPGNAPVKHCTVKIA' A
#
# COMPACT_ATOMS: atom_id res chain seq x y z
N VAL A 1 10.00 -6.64 8.19
CA VAL A 1 10.39 -7.31 6.95
C VAL A 1 11.84 -7.01 6.62
N ARG A 2 12.45 -7.84 5.84
CA ARG A 2 13.81 -7.63 5.36
C ARG A 2 13.80 -6.76 4.11
N ARG A 3 14.87 -6.00 3.90
CA ARG A 3 15.08 -5.25 2.66
C ARG A 3 14.97 -6.18 1.45
N GLY A 4 14.25 -5.72 0.43
CA GLY A 4 14.01 -6.50 -0.78
C GLY A 4 12.80 -7.41 -0.70
N THR A 5 12.16 -7.57 0.47
CA THR A 5 10.95 -8.36 0.63
C THR A 5 9.77 -7.64 -0.01
N ALA A 6 8.95 -8.36 -0.76
CA ALA A 6 7.75 -7.83 -1.38
C ALA A 6 6.49 -8.52 -0.83
N TYR A 7 5.43 -7.73 -0.67
CA TYR A 7 4.11 -8.22 -0.27
C TYR A 7 3.06 -7.76 -1.25
N CYS A 8 2.03 -8.58 -1.44
CA CYS A 8 0.85 -8.21 -2.20
C CYS A 8 -0.29 -7.95 -1.23
N PHE A 9 -0.89 -6.76 -1.31
CA PHE A 9 -2.05 -6.39 -0.51
C PHE A 9 -3.28 -6.38 -1.39
N LYS A 10 -4.39 -6.88 -0.83
CA LYS A 10 -5.70 -6.81 -1.45
C LYS A 10 -6.54 -5.78 -0.70
N MET A 11 -7.11 -4.82 -1.44
CA MET A 11 -8.06 -3.86 -0.90
C MET A 11 -9.39 -4.04 -1.61
N THR A 12 -10.43 -4.33 -0.84
CA THR A 12 -11.80 -4.44 -1.36
C THR A 12 -12.52 -3.12 -1.18
N VAL A 13 -13.04 -2.57 -2.28
CA VAL A 13 -13.76 -1.30 -2.27
C VAL A 13 -15.19 -1.54 -2.77
N MET A 14 -16.16 -1.30 -1.91
CA MET A 14 -17.57 -1.37 -2.31
C MET A 14 -17.87 -0.22 -3.29
N ASN A 15 -18.66 -0.51 -4.33
CA ASN A 15 -19.00 0.45 -5.38
C ASN A 15 -17.81 0.98 -6.16
N SER A 16 -16.83 0.12 -6.42
CA SER A 16 -15.57 0.49 -7.08
C SER A 16 -15.74 0.92 -8.54
N ASN A 17 -16.93 0.84 -9.11
CA ASN A 17 -17.19 1.34 -10.47
C ASN A 17 -16.96 2.85 -10.59
N THR A 18 -17.11 3.59 -9.49
CA THR A 18 -16.95 5.05 -9.45
C THR A 18 -15.80 5.51 -8.57
N LEU A 19 -15.24 4.61 -7.74
CA LEU A 19 -14.19 4.95 -6.77
C LEU A 19 -12.97 4.07 -6.99
N VAL A 20 -11.85 4.68 -7.35
CA VAL A 20 -10.57 3.99 -7.48
C VAL A 20 -9.68 4.45 -6.32
N PRO A 21 -9.25 3.53 -5.44
CA PRO A 21 -8.41 3.93 -4.31
C PRO A 21 -6.98 4.23 -4.76
N SER A 22 -6.34 5.16 -4.05
CA SER A 22 -4.91 5.39 -4.16
C SER A 22 -4.21 4.63 -3.03
N PHE A 23 -3.16 3.92 -3.36
CA PHE A 23 -2.36 3.16 -2.39
C PHE A 23 -1.01 3.85 -2.24
N THR A 24 -0.69 4.29 -1.04
CA THR A 24 0.52 5.08 -0.77
C THR A 24 1.25 4.59 0.47
N VAL A 25 2.50 5.00 0.59
CA VAL A 25 3.31 4.77 1.79
C VAL A 25 3.71 6.11 2.39
N GLY A 26 3.87 6.13 3.72
CA GLY A 26 4.26 7.34 4.43
C GLY A 26 5.69 7.79 4.15
N ASN A 27 6.57 6.91 3.69
CA ASN A 27 7.94 7.24 3.34
C ASN A 27 8.38 6.42 2.12
N GLY A 28 8.48 7.07 0.96
CA GLY A 28 8.87 6.45 -0.29
C GLY A 28 10.34 6.02 -0.36
N ASP A 29 11.19 6.46 0.58
CA ASP A 29 12.59 6.02 0.69
C ASP A 29 12.71 4.69 1.45
N VAL A 30 11.65 4.26 2.13
CA VAL A 30 11.62 3.03 2.92
C VAL A 30 10.85 1.93 2.19
N LEU A 31 9.71 2.29 1.61
CA LEU A 31 8.84 1.36 0.88
C LEU A 31 8.48 1.92 -0.49
N LYS A 32 8.32 1.03 -1.47
CA LYS A 32 7.75 1.37 -2.78
C LYS A 32 6.46 0.62 -2.99
N THR A 33 5.56 1.18 -3.79
CA THR A 33 4.28 0.58 -4.12
C THR A 33 4.07 0.50 -5.61
N GLN A 34 3.28 -0.50 -6.04
CA GLN A 34 2.89 -0.65 -7.44
C GLN A 34 1.47 -1.21 -7.50
N TYR A 35 0.63 -0.60 -8.35
CA TYR A 35 -0.66 -1.17 -8.70
C TYR A 35 -0.42 -2.41 -9.57
N VAL A 36 -1.07 -3.52 -9.21
CA VAL A 36 -0.91 -4.78 -9.92
C VAL A 36 -2.08 -5.04 -10.84
N THR A 37 -3.29 -5.19 -10.26
CA THR A 37 -4.49 -5.50 -11.03
C THR A 37 -5.74 -5.22 -10.21
N ARG A 38 -6.89 -5.27 -10.88
CA ARG A 38 -8.20 -5.19 -10.26
C ARG A 38 -9.03 -6.40 -10.71
N ILE A 39 -9.68 -7.06 -9.74
CA ILE A 39 -10.62 -8.15 -10.01
C ILE A 39 -11.93 -7.82 -9.27
N GLY A 40 -12.98 -7.43 -10.02
CA GLY A 40 -14.23 -6.99 -9.42
C GLY A 40 -14.04 -5.76 -8.54
N ASN A 41 -14.34 -5.88 -7.25
CA ASN A 41 -14.15 -4.82 -6.25
C ASN A 41 -12.81 -4.92 -5.52
N ASP A 42 -11.96 -5.87 -5.89
CA ASP A 42 -10.68 -6.10 -5.23
C ASP A 42 -9.54 -5.46 -6.03
N PHE A 43 -8.81 -4.59 -5.37
CA PHE A 43 -7.62 -3.95 -5.93
C PHE A 43 -6.38 -4.58 -5.31
N TYR A 44 -5.41 -4.96 -6.14
CA TYR A 44 -4.19 -5.61 -5.70
C TYR A 44 -3.01 -4.66 -5.88
N PHE A 45 -2.25 -4.48 -4.80
CA PHE A 45 -1.07 -3.61 -4.78
C PHE A 45 0.12 -4.40 -4.26
N ARG A 46 1.27 -4.13 -4.85
CA ARG A 46 2.54 -4.69 -4.41
C ARG A 46 3.32 -3.64 -3.64
N VAL A 47 3.85 -4.04 -2.49
CA VAL A 47 4.71 -3.18 -1.65
C VAL A 47 6.02 -3.92 -1.43
N TRP A 48 7.15 -3.23 -1.61
CA TRP A 48 8.45 -3.83 -1.31
C TRP A 48 9.34 -2.87 -0.53
N ALA A 49 10.22 -3.45 0.30
CA ALA A 49 11.11 -2.71 1.18
C ALA A 49 12.40 -2.35 0.46
N ILE A 50 12.74 -1.06 0.47
CA ILE A 50 13.99 -0.56 -0.11
C ILE A 50 14.87 0.17 0.92
N GLY A 51 14.33 0.48 2.09
CA GLY A 51 15.05 1.17 3.16
C GLY A 51 16.05 0.28 3.89
N THR A 52 16.70 0.84 4.90
CA THR A 52 17.66 0.12 5.73
C THR A 52 17.02 -0.44 6.99
N ALA A 53 17.67 -1.44 7.59
CA ALA A 53 17.21 -2.05 8.84
C ALA A 53 16.98 -0.99 9.92
N GLY A 54 15.85 -1.10 10.61
CA GLY A 54 15.43 -0.15 11.64
C GLY A 54 14.51 0.95 11.16
N GLU A 55 14.42 1.19 9.84
CA GLU A 55 13.47 2.15 9.29
C GLU A 55 12.06 1.56 9.22
N SER A 56 11.05 2.43 9.26
CA SER A 56 9.66 2.02 9.13
C SER A 56 8.84 3.03 8.35
N ALA A 57 7.74 2.57 7.77
CA ALA A 57 6.79 3.44 7.08
C ALA A 57 5.38 2.87 7.19
N GLY A 58 4.39 3.76 7.24
CA GLY A 58 2.99 3.37 7.21
C GLY A 58 2.51 3.06 5.81
N VAL A 59 1.50 2.20 5.71
CA VAL A 59 0.81 1.86 4.46
C VAL A 59 -0.59 2.46 4.52
N TYR A 60 -0.94 3.25 3.51
CA TYR A 60 -2.19 4.02 3.49
C TYR A 60 -2.97 3.77 2.21
N THR A 61 -4.28 3.84 2.32
CA THR A 61 -5.17 3.93 1.16
C THR A 61 -6.02 5.18 1.25
N THR A 62 -6.33 5.78 0.11
CA THR A 62 -7.15 6.98 0.02
C THR A 62 -8.21 6.77 -1.04
N LEU A 63 -9.48 6.97 -0.68
CA LEU A 63 -10.58 7.02 -1.64
C LEU A 63 -10.81 8.48 -2.04
N PRO A 64 -11.30 8.74 -3.29
CA PRO A 64 -11.61 10.10 -3.70
C PRO A 64 -12.56 10.80 -2.73
N GLY A 65 -12.20 12.00 -2.28
CA GLY A 65 -12.99 12.78 -1.34
C GLY A 65 -12.84 12.38 0.12
N ASN A 66 -12.05 11.37 0.44
CA ASN A 66 -11.83 10.91 1.81
C ASN A 66 -10.38 11.13 2.26
N ALA A 67 -10.18 11.19 3.58
CA ALA A 67 -8.86 11.25 4.17
C ALA A 67 -8.13 9.90 4.04
N PRO A 68 -6.78 9.91 3.98
CA PRO A 68 -6.01 8.66 3.97
C PRO A 68 -6.29 7.80 5.20
N VAL A 69 -6.37 6.48 4.98
CA VAL A 69 -6.56 5.51 6.06
C VAL A 69 -5.29 4.67 6.19
N LYS A 70 -4.70 4.68 7.37
CA LYS A 70 -3.53 3.85 7.68
C LYS A 70 -3.97 2.42 7.98
N HIS A 71 -3.36 1.45 7.30
CA HIS A 71 -3.66 0.03 7.49
C HIS A 71 -2.67 -0.65 8.41
N CYS A 72 -1.39 -0.35 8.27
CA CYS A 72 -0.33 -0.95 9.08
C CYS A 72 0.95 -0.14 8.97
N THR A 73 1.91 -0.48 9.83
CA THR A 73 3.28 0.03 9.74
C THR A 73 4.21 -1.15 9.40
N VAL A 74 5.04 -0.95 8.38
CA VAL A 74 6.03 -1.95 7.98
C VAL A 74 7.39 -1.49 8.47
N LYS A 75 8.04 -2.34 9.25
CA LYS A 75 9.39 -2.09 9.79
C LYS A 75 10.38 -3.00 9.07
N ILE A 76 11.50 -2.43 8.67
CA ILE A 76 12.57 -3.18 8.01
C ILE A 76 13.49 -3.80 9.07
N ALA A 77 13.61 -5.09 8.99
CA ALA A 77 14.46 -5.85 9.93
C ALA A 77 15.93 -5.85 9.51
#